data_6b57b0707847cdfa5b4eb43a5ce09a66
#
_entry.id   6b57b0707847cdfa5b4eb43a5ce09a66
#
_cell.length_a   1.000
_cell.length_b   1.000
_cell.length_c   1.000
_cell.angle_alpha   90.00
_cell.angle_beta   90.00
_cell.angle_gamma   90.00
#
_symmetry.space_group_name_H-M   'P 1'
#
loop_
_entity.id
_entity.type
_entity.pdbx_description
1 polymer ?
#
loop_
_entity_poly.entity_id
_entity_poly.type
_entity_poly.pdbx_seq_one_letter_code
_entity_poly.pdbx_strand_id
1 'polypeptide(L)'
;MHIIKLDLKRGSAFIDAIPIAVDEKGALNNPIAKLCSPPIQTDEGRTQCGLLRKASVFGKSADCIIEVGEGRVWGVTFLFDLIEFFESSILESKVLKACEKSLNLVFISKHPSTAYLDSCEWGQVIFSYDAKQGDLSLGITFQLISNHPI
;
A
#
# COMPACT_ATOMS: atom_id res chain seq x y z
N MET A 1 17.30 3.05 -3.03
CA MET A 1 15.85 3.18 -2.79
C MET A 1 15.12 2.08 -3.56
N HIS A 2 14.21 1.39 -2.91
CA HIS A 2 13.42 0.35 -3.58
C HIS A 2 12.40 0.96 -4.52
N ILE A 3 12.09 0.25 -5.60
CA ILE A 3 11.08 0.69 -6.57
C ILE A 3 9.81 -0.10 -6.34
N ILE A 4 8.71 0.60 -6.08
CA ILE A 4 7.40 0.00 -5.93
C ILE A 4 6.66 0.04 -7.25
N LYS A 5 6.10 -1.09 -7.61
CA LYS A 5 5.20 -1.19 -8.76
C LYS A 5 3.87 -1.74 -8.28
N LEU A 6 2.80 -1.08 -8.64
CA LEU A 6 1.44 -1.49 -8.27
C LEU A 6 0.68 -1.88 -9.52
N ASP A 7 0.13 -3.09 -9.52
CA ASP A 7 -0.83 -3.52 -10.53
C ASP A 7 -2.20 -3.49 -9.88
N LEU A 8 -2.83 -2.33 -9.94
CA LEU A 8 -4.09 -2.10 -9.25
C LEU A 8 -5.29 -2.72 -9.98
N LYS A 9 -5.09 -3.22 -11.18
CA LYS A 9 -6.14 -3.99 -11.87
C LYS A 9 -6.26 -5.38 -11.28
N ARG A 10 -5.13 -5.98 -10.91
CA ARG A 10 -5.08 -7.34 -10.38
C ARG A 10 -4.93 -7.38 -8.87
N GLY A 11 -4.66 -6.25 -8.24
CA GLY A 11 -4.43 -6.21 -6.80
C GLY A 11 -3.10 -6.81 -6.40
N SER A 12 -2.04 -6.46 -7.11
CA SER A 12 -0.69 -6.96 -6.84
C SER A 12 0.26 -5.80 -6.59
N ALA A 13 1.24 -6.03 -5.74
CA ALA A 13 2.30 -5.06 -5.46
C ALA A 13 3.65 -5.75 -5.55
N PHE A 14 4.64 -5.00 -6.02
CA PHE A 14 5.99 -5.52 -6.25
C PHE A 14 7.02 -4.57 -5.65
N ILE A 15 8.06 -5.12 -5.07
CA ILE A 15 9.24 -4.36 -4.62
C ILE A 15 10.41 -4.83 -5.47
N ASP A 16 11.03 -3.93 -6.21
CA ASP A 16 12.15 -4.24 -7.11
C ASP A 16 11.81 -5.42 -8.03
N ALA A 17 10.60 -5.40 -8.58
CA ALA A 17 10.07 -6.44 -9.47
C ALA A 17 9.79 -7.78 -8.77
N ILE A 18 9.89 -7.85 -7.43
CA ILE A 18 9.58 -9.06 -6.68
C ILE A 18 8.17 -8.91 -6.10
N PRO A 19 7.26 -9.88 -6.34
CA PRO A 19 5.91 -9.76 -5.82
C PRO A 19 5.88 -9.86 -4.30
N ILE A 20 5.04 -9.03 -3.68
CA ILE A 20 4.75 -9.12 -2.25
C ILE A 20 3.72 -10.21 -2.08
N ALA A 21 4.11 -11.32 -1.49
CA ALA A 21 3.26 -12.49 -1.36
C ALA A 21 3.62 -13.27 -0.10
N VAL A 22 2.79 -14.24 0.26
CA VAL A 22 3.10 -15.16 1.35
C VAL A 22 3.62 -16.47 0.79
N ASP A 23 4.41 -17.17 1.62
CA ASP A 23 4.90 -18.51 1.29
C ASP A 23 3.88 -19.57 1.69
N GLU A 24 4.27 -20.84 1.60
CA GLU A 24 3.39 -21.97 1.94
C GLU A 24 2.95 -21.98 3.40
N LYS A 25 3.72 -21.34 4.27
CA LYS A 25 3.41 -21.25 5.71
C LYS A 25 2.60 -20.03 6.05
N GLY A 26 2.29 -19.20 5.07
CA GLY A 26 1.55 -17.98 5.30
C GLY A 26 2.39 -16.82 5.79
N ALA A 27 3.71 -16.94 5.76
CA ALA A 27 4.63 -15.87 6.11
C ALA A 27 5.03 -15.10 4.86
N LEU A 28 5.47 -13.86 5.05
CA LEU A 28 5.92 -13.04 3.94
C LEU A 28 7.06 -13.74 3.19
N ASN A 29 6.99 -13.75 1.86
CA ASN A 29 7.97 -14.44 1.04
C ASN A 29 9.39 -13.96 1.32
N ASN A 30 10.33 -14.89 1.30
CA ASN A 30 11.70 -14.65 1.75
C ASN A 30 12.42 -13.48 1.06
N PRO A 31 12.35 -13.34 -0.27
CA PRO A 31 13.01 -12.20 -0.92
C PRO A 31 12.54 -10.84 -0.42
N ILE A 32 11.27 -10.71 -0.05
CA ILE A 32 10.73 -9.47 0.50
C ILE A 32 11.04 -9.36 1.99
N ALA A 33 10.91 -10.45 2.74
CA ALA A 33 11.18 -10.46 4.17
C ALA A 33 12.60 -9.99 4.51
N LYS A 34 13.56 -10.32 3.67
CA LYS A 34 14.95 -9.87 3.84
C LYS A 34 15.11 -8.37 3.78
N LEU A 35 14.20 -7.66 3.13
CA LEU A 35 14.26 -6.21 2.96
C LEU A 35 13.57 -5.48 4.11
N CYS A 36 12.93 -6.21 5.01
CA CYS A 36 12.07 -5.66 6.05
C CYS A 36 12.65 -5.83 7.44
N SER A 37 12.15 -5.01 8.37
CA SER A 37 12.40 -5.19 9.79
C SER A 37 11.74 -6.49 10.28
N PRO A 38 12.14 -7.01 11.46
CA PRO A 38 11.48 -8.19 12.02
C PRO A 38 9.98 -7.94 12.21
N PRO A 39 9.14 -8.97 11.95
CA PRO A 39 7.69 -8.80 12.08
C PRO A 39 7.28 -8.49 13.51
N ILE A 40 6.28 -7.61 13.65
CA ILE A 40 5.67 -7.26 14.92
C ILE A 40 4.22 -7.72 14.87
N GLN A 41 3.78 -8.40 15.92
CA GLN A 41 2.41 -8.87 15.99
C GLN A 41 1.47 -7.71 16.34
N THR A 42 0.36 -7.60 15.62
CA THR A 42 -0.65 -6.59 15.88
C THR A 42 -1.74 -7.17 16.78
N ASP A 43 -2.59 -6.29 17.33
CA ASP A 43 -3.69 -6.69 18.20
C ASP A 43 -4.74 -7.54 17.49
N GLU A 44 -4.75 -7.52 16.18
CA GLU A 44 -5.76 -8.22 15.37
C GLU A 44 -5.30 -9.59 14.90
N GLY A 45 -4.19 -10.11 15.46
CA GLY A 45 -3.68 -11.42 15.08
C GLY A 45 -2.91 -11.44 13.77
N ARG A 46 -2.51 -10.28 13.28
CA ARG A 46 -1.71 -10.13 12.08
C ARG A 46 -0.27 -9.79 12.44
N THR A 47 0.62 -9.92 11.49
CA THR A 47 1.99 -9.44 11.66
C THR A 47 2.24 -8.29 10.70
N GLN A 48 3.10 -7.38 11.11
CA GLN A 48 3.41 -6.17 10.38
C GLN A 48 4.92 -5.98 10.33
N CYS A 49 5.45 -5.62 9.18
CA CYS A 49 6.86 -5.28 9.05
C CYS A 49 7.01 -4.12 8.07
N GLY A 50 8.08 -3.37 8.23
CA GLY A 50 8.36 -2.23 7.37
C GLY A 50 9.65 -2.44 6.58
N LEU A 51 9.71 -1.90 5.37
CA LEU A 51 10.94 -1.86 4.62
C LEU A 51 11.99 -1.06 5.39
N LEU A 52 13.21 -1.57 5.45
CA LEU A 52 14.31 -0.90 6.13
C LEU A 52 14.78 0.36 5.41
N ARG A 53 14.52 0.45 4.11
CA ARG A 53 14.88 1.59 3.28
C ARG A 53 13.62 2.21 2.67
N LYS A 54 13.73 3.49 2.35
CA LYS A 54 12.66 4.17 1.63
C LYS A 54 12.39 3.51 0.29
N ALA A 55 11.15 3.65 -0.18
CA ALA A 55 10.71 3.16 -1.46
C ALA A 55 10.24 4.31 -2.33
N SER A 56 10.27 4.11 -3.63
CA SER A 56 9.73 5.06 -4.58
C SER A 56 8.38 4.54 -5.07
N VAL A 57 7.33 5.33 -4.84
CA VAL A 57 5.96 5.02 -5.25
C VAL A 57 5.50 6.16 -6.15
N PHE A 58 5.23 5.86 -7.41
CA PHE A 58 4.90 6.87 -8.42
C PHE A 58 5.93 8.01 -8.47
N GLY A 59 7.22 7.66 -8.28
CA GLY A 59 8.29 8.63 -8.29
C GLY A 59 8.46 9.44 -7.02
N LYS A 60 7.72 9.11 -5.95
CA LYS A 60 7.80 9.80 -4.67
C LYS A 60 8.30 8.88 -3.57
N SER A 61 9.06 9.44 -2.64
CA SER A 61 9.67 8.69 -1.54
C SER A 61 8.62 8.35 -0.47
N ALA A 62 8.64 7.12 0.01
CA ALA A 62 7.70 6.67 1.03
C ALA A 62 8.30 5.56 1.89
N ASP A 63 7.83 5.47 3.13
CA ASP A 63 8.02 4.28 3.95
C ASP A 63 6.95 3.27 3.56
N CYS A 64 7.31 2.00 3.56
CA CYS A 64 6.39 0.94 3.18
C CYS A 64 6.20 -0.02 4.35
N ILE A 65 4.94 -0.25 4.71
CA ILE A 65 4.56 -1.18 5.78
C ILE A 65 3.70 -2.28 5.17
N ILE A 66 4.06 -3.53 5.46
CA ILE A 66 3.36 -4.70 4.93
C ILE A 66 2.70 -5.44 6.08
N GLU A 67 1.42 -5.75 5.94
CA GLU A 67 0.66 -6.49 6.93
C GLU A 67 0.23 -7.84 6.37
N VAL A 68 0.52 -8.89 7.15
CA VAL A 68 0.27 -10.29 6.75
C VAL A 68 -0.52 -10.98 7.86
N GLY A 69 -1.45 -11.83 7.48
CA GLY A 69 -2.21 -12.64 8.43
C GLY A 69 -3.15 -13.58 7.70
N GLU A 70 -3.55 -14.64 8.40
CA GLU A 70 -4.48 -15.63 7.86
C GLU A 70 -4.03 -16.23 6.51
N GLY A 71 -2.71 -16.41 6.38
CA GLY A 71 -2.13 -17.00 5.18
C GLY A 71 -2.13 -16.11 3.95
N ARG A 72 -2.27 -14.80 4.13
CA ARG A 72 -2.30 -13.87 3.00
C ARG A 72 -1.73 -12.51 3.36
N VAL A 73 -1.42 -11.73 2.34
CA VAL A 73 -1.09 -10.32 2.53
C VAL A 73 -2.40 -9.58 2.76
N TRP A 74 -2.52 -8.90 3.89
CA TRP A 74 -3.70 -8.11 4.23
C TRP A 74 -3.66 -6.74 3.59
N GLY A 75 -2.49 -6.12 3.61
CA GLY A 75 -2.39 -4.79 3.05
C GLY A 75 -0.97 -4.28 2.97
N VAL A 76 -0.82 -3.21 2.23
CA VAL A 76 0.43 -2.50 2.09
C VAL A 76 0.11 -1.02 2.23
N THR A 77 0.84 -0.33 3.11
CA THR A 77 0.64 1.09 3.36
C THR A 77 1.92 1.86 3.04
N PHE A 78 1.78 2.92 2.30
CA PHE A 78 2.87 3.82 1.97
C PHE A 78 2.67 5.15 2.71
N LEU A 79 3.68 5.55 3.48
CA LEU A 79 3.69 6.83 4.19
C LEU A 79 4.66 7.74 3.47
N PHE A 80 4.15 8.75 2.79
CA PHE A 80 4.95 9.63 1.96
C PHE A 80 5.74 10.64 2.77
N ASP A 81 6.86 11.06 2.21
CA ASP A 81 7.73 12.05 2.83
C ASP A 81 7.08 13.43 2.79
N LEU A 82 6.87 14.01 3.96
CA LEU A 82 6.25 15.32 4.09
C LEU A 82 7.06 16.45 3.48
N ILE A 83 8.39 16.30 3.45
CA ILE A 83 9.25 17.32 2.85
C ILE A 83 8.90 17.44 1.37
N GLU A 84 8.72 16.33 0.68
CA GLU A 84 8.30 16.35 -0.71
C GLU A 84 6.91 16.96 -0.88
N PHE A 85 6.01 16.71 0.08
CA PHE A 85 4.68 17.28 0.06
C PHE A 85 4.71 18.81 0.19
N PHE A 86 5.52 19.34 1.09
CA PHE A 86 5.64 20.77 1.26
C PHE A 86 6.35 21.45 0.10
N GLU A 87 7.27 20.76 -0.55
CA GLU A 87 7.95 21.28 -1.73
C GLU A 87 7.07 21.28 -2.96
N SER A 88 6.07 20.39 -2.97
CA SER A 88 5.14 20.27 -4.09
C SER A 88 3.72 20.26 -3.53
N SER A 89 3.04 21.39 -3.60
CA SER A 89 1.67 21.52 -3.12
C SER A 89 0.67 20.64 -3.86
N ILE A 90 1.13 19.90 -4.88
CA ILE A 90 0.27 19.05 -5.70
C ILE A 90 0.61 17.56 -5.57
N LEU A 91 1.44 17.18 -4.59
CA LEU A 91 1.81 15.78 -4.39
C LEU A 91 0.59 14.89 -4.25
N GLU A 92 -0.34 15.29 -3.39
CA GLU A 92 -1.60 14.59 -3.18
C GLU A 92 -2.31 14.33 -4.49
N SER A 93 -2.49 15.37 -5.29
CA SER A 93 -3.17 15.29 -6.57
C SER A 93 -2.44 14.37 -7.56
N LYS A 94 -1.11 14.43 -7.57
CA LYS A 94 -0.31 13.58 -8.46
C LYS A 94 -0.44 12.10 -8.12
N VAL A 95 -0.41 11.76 -6.84
CA VAL A 95 -0.54 10.37 -6.40
C VAL A 95 -1.94 9.85 -6.72
N LEU A 96 -2.97 10.63 -6.43
CA LEU A 96 -4.34 10.28 -6.77
C LEU A 96 -4.50 10.04 -8.27
N LYS A 97 -4.00 10.94 -9.09
CA LYS A 97 -4.11 10.80 -10.54
C LYS A 97 -3.36 9.60 -11.08
N ALA A 98 -2.20 9.28 -10.51
CA ALA A 98 -1.45 8.11 -10.92
C ALA A 98 -2.21 6.82 -10.61
N CYS A 99 -2.85 6.75 -9.44
CA CYS A 99 -3.70 5.62 -9.08
C CYS A 99 -4.91 5.51 -9.99
N GLU A 100 -5.59 6.62 -10.23
CA GLU A 100 -6.77 6.66 -11.11
C GLU A 100 -6.44 6.21 -12.51
N LYS A 101 -5.32 6.67 -13.03
CA LYS A 101 -4.87 6.27 -14.38
C LYS A 101 -4.55 4.78 -14.43
N SER A 102 -3.91 4.26 -13.41
CA SER A 102 -3.55 2.84 -13.35
C SER A 102 -4.78 1.94 -13.33
N LEU A 103 -5.85 2.37 -12.66
CA LEU A 103 -7.07 1.59 -12.52
C LEU A 103 -8.12 1.92 -13.58
N ASN A 104 -7.95 3.02 -14.28
CA ASN A 104 -8.96 3.57 -15.17
C ASN A 104 -10.28 3.82 -14.45
N LEU A 105 -10.17 4.25 -13.18
CA LEU A 105 -11.30 4.54 -12.30
C LEU A 105 -11.01 5.85 -11.57
N VAL A 106 -12.05 6.44 -11.00
CA VAL A 106 -11.94 7.71 -10.28
C VAL A 106 -12.22 7.49 -8.80
N PHE A 107 -11.37 8.07 -7.95
CA PHE A 107 -11.56 8.01 -6.50
C PHE A 107 -12.83 8.75 -6.08
N ILE A 108 -13.49 8.19 -5.08
CA ILE A 108 -14.63 8.84 -4.44
C ILE A 108 -14.10 9.56 -3.20
N SER A 109 -14.28 10.88 -3.17
CA SER A 109 -13.87 11.69 -2.03
C SER A 109 -14.97 11.64 -0.97
N LYS A 110 -14.65 11.19 0.24
CA LYS A 110 -15.59 11.13 1.37
C LYS A 110 -15.37 12.25 2.36
N HIS A 111 -14.14 12.75 2.43
CA HIS A 111 -13.74 13.87 3.28
C HIS A 111 -12.78 14.74 2.50
N PRO A 112 -12.55 15.97 2.93
CA PRO A 112 -11.59 16.84 2.24
C PRO A 112 -10.19 16.23 2.11
N SER A 113 -9.81 15.35 3.04
CA SER A 113 -8.47 14.77 3.09
C SER A 113 -8.44 13.27 2.88
N THR A 114 -9.53 12.65 2.44
CA THR A 114 -9.58 11.21 2.24
C THR A 114 -10.31 10.88 0.93
N ALA A 115 -9.70 10.02 0.14
CA ALA A 115 -10.29 9.53 -1.10
C ALA A 115 -10.24 8.01 -1.11
N TYR A 116 -11.30 7.38 -1.58
CA TYR A 116 -11.45 5.93 -1.59
C TYR A 116 -11.63 5.41 -2.99
N LEU A 117 -11.17 4.20 -3.19
CA LEU A 117 -11.43 3.43 -4.38
C LEU A 117 -11.77 2.01 -3.89
N ASP A 118 -13.06 1.74 -3.75
CA ASP A 118 -13.54 0.48 -3.20
C ASP A 118 -14.31 -0.39 -4.19
N SER A 119 -14.29 -0.02 -5.45
CA SER A 119 -14.92 -0.79 -6.51
C SER A 119 -14.03 -1.89 -7.08
N CYS A 120 -12.85 -2.11 -6.49
CA CYS A 120 -11.92 -3.13 -6.92
C CYS A 120 -12.35 -4.49 -6.39
N GLU A 121 -12.39 -5.50 -7.24
CA GLU A 121 -12.78 -6.85 -6.83
C GLU A 121 -11.84 -7.44 -5.78
N TRP A 122 -10.57 -7.07 -5.85
CA TRP A 122 -9.52 -7.63 -4.98
C TRP A 122 -9.38 -6.87 -3.66
N GLY A 123 -10.00 -5.72 -3.49
CA GLY A 123 -9.88 -4.96 -2.26
C GLY A 123 -10.18 -3.49 -2.40
N GLN A 124 -9.48 -2.70 -1.62
CA GLN A 124 -9.74 -1.27 -1.47
C GLN A 124 -8.44 -0.48 -1.49
N VAL A 125 -8.50 0.72 -2.06
CA VAL A 125 -7.39 1.69 -2.00
C VAL A 125 -7.90 2.93 -1.26
N ILE A 126 -7.14 3.38 -0.27
CA ILE A 126 -7.49 4.56 0.51
C ILE A 126 -6.31 5.52 0.47
N PHE A 127 -6.56 6.73 0.00
CA PHE A 127 -5.61 7.82 0.06
C PHE A 127 -6.04 8.75 1.18
N SER A 128 -5.12 9.09 2.09
CA SER A 128 -5.44 9.87 3.27
C SER A 128 -4.36 10.92 3.56
N TYR A 129 -4.80 12.12 3.88
CA TYR A 129 -3.92 13.20 4.31
C TYR A 129 -4.43 13.76 5.63
N ASP A 130 -3.60 13.71 6.67
CA ASP A 130 -3.92 14.26 7.97
C ASP A 130 -2.98 15.43 8.26
N ALA A 131 -3.47 16.66 8.08
CA ALA A 131 -2.68 17.86 8.27
C ALA A 131 -2.24 18.07 9.72
N LYS A 132 -3.04 17.61 10.68
CA LYS A 132 -2.72 17.78 12.10
C LYS A 132 -1.57 16.89 12.55
N GLN A 133 -1.52 15.67 12.04
CA GLN A 133 -0.45 14.74 12.36
C GLN A 133 0.67 14.79 11.33
N GLY A 134 0.43 15.46 10.23
CA GLY A 134 1.41 15.56 9.16
C GLY A 134 1.60 14.26 8.39
N ASP A 135 0.54 13.46 8.24
CA ASP A 135 0.59 12.18 7.56
C ASP A 135 -0.04 12.24 6.17
N LEU A 136 0.64 11.68 5.20
CA LEU A 136 0.13 11.50 3.85
C LEU A 136 0.35 10.03 3.50
N SER A 137 -0.72 9.27 3.32
CA SER A 137 -0.62 7.84 3.13
C SER A 137 -1.47 7.33 1.98
N LEU A 138 -1.02 6.21 1.41
CA LEU A 138 -1.76 5.41 0.45
C LEU A 138 -1.84 3.99 1.01
N GLY A 139 -3.02 3.55 1.38
CA GLY A 139 -3.23 2.22 1.90
C GLY A 139 -3.94 1.33 0.89
N ILE A 140 -3.42 0.14 0.70
CA ILE A 140 -4.03 -0.86 -0.17
C ILE A 140 -4.37 -2.05 0.70
N THR A 141 -5.65 -2.36 0.82
CA THR A 141 -6.14 -3.49 1.59
C THR A 141 -6.64 -4.55 0.65
N PHE A 142 -6.12 -5.76 0.78
CA PHE A 142 -6.52 -6.88 -0.07
C PHE A 142 -7.59 -7.69 0.64
N GLN A 143 -8.65 -8.03 -0.08
CA GLN A 143 -9.71 -8.90 0.42
C GLN A 143 -9.58 -10.25 -0.27
N LEU A 144 -9.99 -11.29 0.43
CA LEU A 144 -10.12 -12.58 -0.22
C LEU A 144 -11.25 -12.46 -1.22
N ILE A 145 -10.90 -12.72 -2.40
CA ILE A 145 -11.88 -12.77 -3.43
C ILE A 145 -12.63 -14.03 -3.29
N SER A 146 -13.29 -14.08 -2.75
CA SER A 146 -13.82 -14.95 -2.54
C SER A 146 -14.45 -15.74 -2.84
N ASN A 147 -14.30 -15.52 -2.46
CA ASN A 147 -15.04 -15.97 -2.33
C ASN A 147 -15.33 -16.90 -3.16
N HIS A 148 -14.93 -17.35 -3.42
CA HIS A 148 -14.98 -18.20 -3.99
C HIS A 148 -15.85 -19.01 -3.98
N PRO A 149 -16.25 -19.25 -4.40
CA PRO A 149 -17.02 -19.86 -4.45
C PRO A 149 -17.06 -20.94 -4.41
N ILE A 150 -17.09 -21.21 -4.28
CA ILE A 150 -17.22 -22.10 -4.22
C ILE A 150 -17.84 -22.66 -4.54
#